data_7bdfa197b41819b36efade6788628205
#
_entry.id   7bdfa197b41819b36efade6788628205
#
_cell.length_a   1.000
_cell.length_b   1.000
_cell.length_c   1.000
_cell.angle_alpha   90.00
_cell.angle_beta   90.00
_cell.angle_gamma   90.00
#
_symmetry.space_group_name_H-M   'P 1'
#
loop_
_entity.id
_entity.type
_entity.pdbx_description
1 polymer ?
#
loop_
_entity_poly.entity_id
_entity_poly.type
_entity_poly.pdbx_seq_one_letter_code
_entity_poly.pdbx_strand_id
1 'polypeptide(L)'
;MSVLITKMNGIGNDFFIINAYENTAVYDACLPHIQQWCCRKNGLGTARKGADGIAFLRPSHIADFRMTIHNADGSEPEMCGNVLRCIAKFAYDTFQSSTSLAIETRAGIKTCDVKGSDVSVNMGKPTYFSLKKISFEDTQIPLYPVSMGNPHAVVVVDDVASVPVDVLGPYISSDPLFPEGVNVEFIHVVSPTNIVMRVWERGIGETLACGTGACASAVVGHRFLGTEHSVTVTLRGG
;
A
#
# COMPACT_ATOMS: atom_id res chain seq x y z
N MET A 1 26.10 -6.78 -17.34
CA MET A 1 25.96 -5.77 -16.29
C MET A 1 25.56 -6.50 -15.01
N SER A 2 26.27 -6.33 -13.89
CA SER A 2 25.84 -6.86 -12.60
C SER A 2 24.96 -5.80 -11.91
N VAL A 3 23.77 -6.20 -11.43
CA VAL A 3 22.84 -5.33 -10.71
C VAL A 3 22.72 -5.84 -9.28
N LEU A 4 22.97 -4.97 -8.31
CA LEU A 4 22.72 -5.28 -6.90
C LEU A 4 21.22 -5.13 -6.60
N ILE A 5 20.64 -6.19 -6.09
CA ILE A 5 19.21 -6.24 -5.73
C ILE A 5 19.11 -6.47 -4.23
N THR A 6 18.47 -5.55 -3.52
CA THR A 6 18.19 -5.67 -2.08
C THR A 6 16.75 -6.12 -1.89
N LYS A 7 16.55 -7.21 -1.15
CA LYS A 7 15.19 -7.64 -0.79
C LYS A 7 14.78 -7.02 0.53
N MET A 8 13.65 -6.31 0.55
CA MET A 8 13.09 -5.67 1.74
C MET A 8 11.65 -6.15 1.96
N ASN A 9 11.20 -6.08 3.21
CA ASN A 9 9.84 -6.43 3.60
C ASN A 9 9.14 -5.22 4.22
N GLY A 10 7.97 -4.87 3.71
CA GLY A 10 7.12 -3.83 4.21
C GLY A 10 5.78 -4.41 4.66
N ILE A 11 5.63 -4.74 5.94
CA ILE A 11 4.41 -5.30 6.55
C ILE A 11 3.89 -6.51 5.74
N GLY A 12 4.69 -7.57 5.67
CA GLY A 12 4.33 -8.81 4.99
C GLY A 12 4.55 -8.83 3.47
N ASN A 13 4.64 -7.68 2.79
CA ASN A 13 4.98 -7.60 1.37
C ASN A 13 6.49 -7.60 1.14
N ASP A 14 6.96 -8.46 0.24
CA ASP A 14 8.35 -8.50 -0.17
C ASP A 14 8.58 -7.66 -1.43
N PHE A 15 9.61 -6.84 -1.42
CA PHE A 15 10.00 -6.06 -2.59
C PHE A 15 11.49 -6.23 -2.89
N PHE A 16 11.82 -6.26 -4.18
CA PHE A 16 13.18 -6.06 -4.65
C PHE A 16 13.42 -4.57 -4.86
N ILE A 17 14.44 -4.03 -4.19
CA ILE A 17 14.84 -2.64 -4.32
C ILE A 17 16.12 -2.56 -5.14
N ILE A 18 16.11 -1.72 -6.15
CA ILE A 18 17.22 -1.53 -7.09
C ILE A 18 17.64 -0.06 -7.11
N ASN A 19 18.93 0.18 -6.86
CA ASN A 19 19.51 1.51 -7.02
C ASN A 19 19.75 1.80 -8.51
N ALA A 20 18.94 2.68 -9.09
CA ALA A 20 19.11 3.22 -10.43
C ALA A 20 19.36 4.75 -10.39
N TYR A 21 19.85 5.26 -9.24
CA TYR A 21 20.10 6.69 -9.04
C TYR A 21 21.33 7.16 -9.82
N GLU A 22 22.45 6.44 -9.66
CA GLU A 22 23.71 6.79 -10.33
C GLU A 22 23.77 6.30 -11.78
N ASN A 23 23.08 5.22 -12.10
CA ASN A 23 23.04 4.63 -13.44
C ASN A 23 21.59 4.34 -13.87
N THR A 24 21.00 5.31 -14.56
CA THR A 24 19.59 5.22 -14.99
C THR A 24 19.34 4.12 -16.02
N ALA A 25 20.36 3.66 -16.77
CA ALA A 25 20.22 2.56 -17.72
C ALA A 25 19.90 1.21 -17.03
N VAL A 26 20.16 1.11 -15.72
CA VAL A 26 19.77 -0.07 -14.92
C VAL A 26 18.26 -0.27 -14.92
N TYR A 27 17.49 0.79 -14.91
CA TYR A 27 16.03 0.73 -14.94
C TYR A 27 15.55 -0.01 -16.19
N ASP A 28 15.90 0.49 -17.37
CA ASP A 28 15.46 -0.09 -18.65
C ASP A 28 15.96 -1.53 -18.84
N ALA A 29 17.18 -1.81 -18.40
CA ALA A 29 17.75 -3.15 -18.46
C ALA A 29 17.02 -4.18 -17.57
N CYS A 30 16.38 -3.74 -16.48
CA CYS A 30 15.68 -4.64 -15.57
C CYS A 30 14.21 -4.90 -15.98
N LEU A 31 13.56 -3.99 -16.71
CA LEU A 31 12.15 -4.11 -17.07
C LEU A 31 11.76 -5.46 -17.68
N PRO A 32 12.51 -6.04 -18.65
CA PRO A 32 12.14 -7.32 -19.26
C PRO A 32 12.17 -8.52 -18.30
N HIS A 33 12.80 -8.36 -17.12
CA HIS A 33 13.04 -9.45 -16.17
C HIS A 33 12.09 -9.45 -14.98
N ILE A 34 11.25 -8.42 -14.80
CA ILE A 34 10.41 -8.21 -13.60
C ILE A 34 9.58 -9.43 -13.27
N GLN A 35 8.79 -9.94 -14.22
CA GLN A 35 7.93 -11.10 -13.99
C GLN A 35 8.69 -12.35 -13.60
N GLN A 36 9.83 -12.60 -14.28
CA GLN A 36 10.68 -13.74 -13.98
C GLN A 36 11.28 -13.60 -12.57
N TRP A 37 11.83 -12.44 -12.24
CA TRP A 37 12.50 -12.23 -10.95
C TRP A 37 11.53 -12.27 -9.78
N CYS A 38 10.31 -11.75 -9.95
CA CYS A 38 9.27 -11.76 -8.93
C CYS A 38 8.58 -13.13 -8.74
N CYS A 39 8.79 -14.08 -9.64
CA CYS A 39 8.12 -15.38 -9.59
C CYS A 39 8.38 -16.13 -8.29
N ARG A 40 7.33 -16.52 -7.56
CA ARG A 40 7.44 -17.22 -6.27
C ARG A 40 7.96 -18.66 -6.40
N LYS A 41 7.94 -19.25 -7.61
CA LYS A 41 8.43 -20.62 -7.86
C LYS A 41 9.93 -20.68 -8.19
N ASN A 42 10.37 -19.82 -9.11
CA ASN A 42 11.70 -19.86 -9.70
C ASN A 42 12.38 -18.48 -9.86
N GLY A 43 11.82 -17.45 -9.23
CA GLY A 43 12.40 -16.11 -9.22
C GLY A 43 13.64 -15.98 -8.33
N LEU A 44 14.08 -14.74 -8.14
CA LEU A 44 15.26 -14.44 -7.35
C LEU A 44 15.06 -14.71 -5.85
N GLY A 45 16.17 -14.94 -5.16
CA GLY A 45 16.23 -15.19 -3.72
C GLY A 45 16.43 -16.67 -3.38
N THR A 46 16.98 -16.92 -2.19
CA THR A 46 17.33 -18.27 -1.72
C THR A 46 16.32 -18.83 -0.73
N ALA A 47 16.02 -18.14 0.36
CA ALA A 47 15.11 -18.60 1.40
C ALA A 47 13.64 -18.44 1.01
N ARG A 48 13.25 -17.28 0.50
CA ARG A 48 11.91 -17.03 -0.05
C ARG A 48 12.09 -16.43 -1.45
N LYS A 49 11.78 -17.21 -2.46
CA LYS A 49 11.91 -16.80 -3.86
C LYS A 49 10.89 -15.75 -4.23
N GLY A 50 11.26 -14.95 -5.25
CA GLY A 50 10.40 -13.91 -5.81
C GLY A 50 10.07 -12.79 -4.83
N ALA A 51 9.19 -11.91 -5.27
CA ALA A 51 8.71 -10.74 -4.55
C ALA A 51 7.32 -10.34 -5.04
N ASP A 52 6.64 -9.46 -4.31
CA ASP A 52 5.35 -8.89 -4.72
C ASP A 52 5.54 -7.77 -5.75
N GLY A 53 6.76 -7.26 -5.89
CA GLY A 53 7.13 -6.29 -6.90
C GLY A 53 8.60 -5.89 -6.82
N ILE A 54 8.99 -5.01 -7.75
CA ILE A 54 10.32 -4.40 -7.84
C ILE A 54 10.16 -2.88 -7.76
N ALA A 55 10.96 -2.22 -6.93
CA ALA A 55 11.01 -0.78 -6.87
C ALA A 55 12.41 -0.26 -7.21
N PHE A 56 12.45 0.84 -7.93
CA PHE A 56 13.65 1.51 -8.36
C PHE A 56 13.79 2.86 -7.67
N LEU A 57 14.93 3.09 -7.03
CA LEU A 57 15.33 4.40 -6.57
C LEU A 57 16.03 5.13 -7.72
N ARG A 58 15.47 6.24 -8.16
CA ARG A 58 15.91 7.01 -9.34
C ARG A 58 16.16 8.47 -9.00
N PRO A 59 16.94 9.21 -9.82
CA PRO A 59 17.06 10.65 -9.67
C PRO A 59 15.71 11.36 -9.94
N SER A 60 15.49 12.46 -9.25
CA SER A 60 14.37 13.39 -9.45
C SER A 60 14.88 14.80 -9.69
N HIS A 61 14.12 15.60 -10.45
CA HIS A 61 14.38 17.04 -10.62
C HIS A 61 13.54 17.92 -9.68
N ILE A 62 12.60 17.31 -8.94
CA ILE A 62 11.60 18.02 -8.12
C ILE A 62 11.53 17.51 -6.66
N ALA A 63 12.28 16.47 -6.34
CA ALA A 63 12.34 15.83 -5.01
C ALA A 63 13.75 15.29 -4.77
N ASP A 64 14.01 14.77 -3.57
CA ASP A 64 15.32 14.17 -3.26
C ASP A 64 15.57 12.92 -4.11
N PHE A 65 14.52 12.12 -4.29
CA PHE A 65 14.54 10.87 -5.08
C PHE A 65 13.23 10.68 -5.83
N ARG A 66 13.24 9.79 -6.82
CA ARG A 66 12.05 9.27 -7.47
C ARG A 66 11.94 7.77 -7.24
N MET A 67 10.76 7.32 -6.83
CA MET A 67 10.38 5.91 -6.80
C MET A 67 9.60 5.54 -8.05
N THR A 68 10.04 4.47 -8.73
CA THR A 68 9.23 3.76 -9.73
C THR A 68 9.03 2.34 -9.23
N ILE A 69 7.79 1.85 -9.25
CA ILE A 69 7.44 0.51 -8.78
C ILE A 69 6.75 -0.26 -9.90
N HIS A 70 7.06 -1.54 -9.98
CA HIS A 70 6.35 -2.51 -10.81
C HIS A 70 5.88 -3.68 -9.95
N ASN A 71 4.63 -4.06 -10.11
CA ASN A 71 4.07 -5.29 -9.53
C ASN A 71 4.74 -6.53 -10.13
N ALA A 72 4.52 -7.70 -9.53
CA ALA A 72 5.06 -8.96 -10.03
C ALA A 72 4.56 -9.34 -11.43
N ASP A 73 3.42 -8.83 -11.88
CA ASP A 73 2.88 -9.00 -13.23
C ASP A 73 3.45 -8.01 -14.26
N GLY A 74 4.33 -7.09 -13.83
CA GLY A 74 4.94 -6.05 -14.65
C GLY A 74 4.13 -4.75 -14.73
N SER A 75 2.92 -4.69 -14.21
CA SER A 75 2.13 -3.45 -14.16
C SER A 75 2.79 -2.40 -13.27
N GLU A 76 2.61 -1.12 -13.60
CA GLU A 76 3.18 0.01 -12.87
C GLU A 76 2.08 0.76 -12.11
N PRO A 77 1.89 0.51 -10.79
CA PRO A 77 0.93 1.26 -9.99
C PRO A 77 1.41 2.69 -9.74
N GLU A 78 0.49 3.58 -9.40
CA GLU A 78 0.81 4.98 -9.14
C GLU A 78 1.66 5.17 -7.87
N MET A 79 1.40 4.37 -6.84
CA MET A 79 2.10 4.40 -5.55
C MET A 79 1.77 3.15 -4.73
N CYS A 80 2.70 2.77 -3.84
CA CYS A 80 2.47 1.78 -2.80
C CYS A 80 3.14 2.24 -1.51
N GLY A 81 2.37 2.44 -0.44
CA GLY A 81 2.87 2.93 0.85
C GLY A 81 3.89 1.99 1.49
N ASN A 82 3.72 0.66 1.32
CA ASN A 82 4.64 -0.34 1.85
C ASN A 82 6.02 -0.24 1.19
N VAL A 83 6.05 -0.13 -0.14
CA VAL A 83 7.29 0.06 -0.91
C VAL A 83 7.93 1.40 -0.60
N LEU A 84 7.12 2.46 -0.44
CA LEU A 84 7.64 3.79 -0.19
C LEU A 84 8.44 3.85 1.12
N ARG A 85 7.99 3.12 2.17
CA ARG A 85 8.78 2.95 3.40
C ARG A 85 10.11 2.23 3.15
N CYS A 86 10.08 1.16 2.34
CA CYS A 86 11.30 0.43 1.98
C CYS A 86 12.27 1.32 1.19
N ILE A 87 11.80 2.07 0.21
CA ILE A 87 12.62 2.99 -0.61
C ILE A 87 13.20 4.12 0.26
N ALA A 88 12.41 4.72 1.15
CA ALA A 88 12.91 5.76 2.05
C ALA A 88 14.02 5.24 2.97
N LYS A 89 13.82 4.07 3.58
CA LYS A 89 14.84 3.43 4.40
C LYS A 89 16.09 3.07 3.60
N PHE A 90 15.90 2.49 2.42
CA PHE A 90 17.01 2.13 1.52
C PHE A 90 17.83 3.37 1.11
N ALA A 91 17.16 4.47 0.74
CA ALA A 91 17.82 5.71 0.38
C ALA A 91 18.61 6.30 1.56
N TYR A 92 17.98 6.33 2.75
CA TYR A 92 18.63 6.79 3.97
C TYR A 92 19.90 5.99 4.29
N ASP A 93 19.82 4.65 4.27
CA ASP A 93 20.97 3.78 4.59
C ASP A 93 22.07 3.85 3.54
N THR A 94 21.70 3.97 2.25
CA THR A 94 22.66 3.96 1.14
C THR A 94 23.43 5.28 1.02
N PHE A 95 22.73 6.40 1.17
CA PHE A 95 23.31 7.73 0.90
C PHE A 95 23.57 8.53 2.18
N GLN A 96 23.25 7.98 3.38
CA GLN A 96 23.30 8.71 4.65
C GLN A 96 22.61 10.07 4.54
N SER A 97 21.48 10.07 3.84
CA SER A 97 20.69 11.25 3.50
C SER A 97 19.99 11.83 4.76
N SER A 98 19.24 12.92 4.57
CA SER A 98 18.39 13.46 5.62
C SER A 98 17.42 12.40 6.16
N THR A 99 17.05 12.49 7.43
CA THR A 99 15.99 11.67 8.03
C THR A 99 14.61 11.99 7.44
N SER A 100 14.41 13.19 6.89
CA SER A 100 13.20 13.58 6.17
C SER A 100 13.51 13.65 4.68
N LEU A 101 12.77 12.88 3.89
CA LEU A 101 12.97 12.68 2.46
C LEU A 101 11.71 13.01 1.68
N ALA A 102 11.85 13.80 0.63
CA ALA A 102 10.84 14.00 -0.39
C ALA A 102 11.03 12.97 -1.53
N ILE A 103 10.04 12.15 -1.80
CA ILE A 103 10.11 11.12 -2.83
C ILE A 103 9.03 11.36 -3.88
N GLU A 104 9.46 11.57 -5.11
CA GLU A 104 8.57 11.68 -6.27
C GLU A 104 7.98 10.30 -6.59
N THR A 105 6.65 10.23 -6.73
CA THR A 105 5.90 9.06 -7.19
C THR A 105 4.95 9.48 -8.32
N ARG A 106 4.31 8.53 -9.01
CA ARG A 106 3.24 8.85 -9.98
C ARG A 106 2.02 9.49 -9.32
N ALA A 107 1.81 9.24 -8.02
CA ALA A 107 0.77 9.89 -7.21
C ALA A 107 1.24 11.20 -6.54
N GLY A 108 2.26 11.86 -7.10
CA GLY A 108 2.86 13.09 -6.58
C GLY A 108 3.97 12.86 -5.56
N ILE A 109 4.48 13.97 -5.01
CA ILE A 109 5.56 13.93 -4.02
C ILE A 109 5.00 13.49 -2.67
N LYS A 110 5.70 12.54 -2.03
CA LYS A 110 5.41 12.06 -0.67
C LYS A 110 6.60 12.36 0.24
N THR A 111 6.32 12.81 1.45
CA THR A 111 7.36 13.03 2.47
C THR A 111 7.43 11.80 3.37
N CYS A 112 8.65 11.33 3.61
CA CYS A 112 8.94 10.20 4.47
C CYS A 112 9.92 10.63 5.57
N ASP A 113 9.65 10.25 6.82
CA ASP A 113 10.56 10.47 7.94
C ASP A 113 11.08 9.13 8.45
N VAL A 114 12.42 8.97 8.46
CA VAL A 114 13.12 7.75 8.88
C VAL A 114 13.66 7.93 10.30
N LYS A 115 13.28 7.05 11.22
CA LYS A 115 13.75 7.03 12.61
C LYS A 115 14.20 5.60 12.98
N GLY A 116 15.49 5.34 12.85
CA GLY A 116 16.04 3.99 13.05
C GLY A 116 15.44 2.99 12.04
N SER A 117 14.67 2.02 12.51
CA SER A 117 13.94 1.06 11.68
C SER A 117 12.59 1.58 11.20
N ASP A 118 12.04 2.60 11.86
CA ASP A 118 10.69 3.07 11.61
C ASP A 118 10.67 4.11 10.49
N VAL A 119 9.66 4.05 9.66
CA VAL A 119 9.44 5.00 8.57
C VAL A 119 8.00 5.48 8.57
N SER A 120 7.82 6.78 8.77
CA SER A 120 6.54 7.46 8.62
C SER A 120 6.40 7.99 7.20
N VAL A 121 5.20 7.91 6.64
CA VAL A 121 4.87 8.44 5.31
C VAL A 121 3.71 9.40 5.42
N ASN A 122 3.86 10.61 4.90
CA ASN A 122 2.75 11.53 4.71
C ASN A 122 1.94 11.12 3.47
N MET A 123 0.80 10.49 3.70
CA MET A 123 -0.07 10.00 2.63
C MET A 123 -0.90 11.09 1.96
N GLY A 124 -0.85 12.32 2.47
CA GLY A 124 -1.62 13.47 1.97
C GLY A 124 -2.97 13.63 2.66
N LYS A 125 -3.80 14.52 2.13
CA LYS A 125 -5.12 14.83 2.70
C LYS A 125 -6.16 13.84 2.17
N PRO A 126 -6.98 13.22 3.05
CA PRO A 126 -8.10 12.40 2.62
C PRO A 126 -9.25 13.25 2.09
N THR A 127 -10.02 12.67 1.15
CA THR A 127 -11.38 13.14 0.84
C THR A 127 -12.36 12.06 1.30
N TYR A 128 -13.30 12.42 2.14
CA TYR A 128 -14.31 11.49 2.67
C TYR A 128 -15.71 11.95 2.29
N PHE A 129 -16.61 11.00 2.15
CA PHE A 129 -17.98 11.22 1.70
C PHE A 129 -18.98 10.74 2.77
N SER A 130 -20.25 11.14 2.62
CA SER A 130 -21.31 10.65 3.48
C SER A 130 -21.47 9.13 3.34
N LEU A 131 -21.95 8.49 4.42
CA LEU A 131 -22.33 7.09 4.44
C LEU A 131 -23.16 6.72 3.22
N LYS A 132 -22.81 5.62 2.57
CA LYS A 132 -23.56 4.98 1.49
C LYS A 132 -24.03 3.61 1.93
N LYS A 133 -24.98 3.04 1.22
CA LYS A 133 -25.44 1.67 1.41
C LYS A 133 -25.49 0.97 0.06
N ILE A 134 -25.06 -0.26 0.05
CA ILE A 134 -25.22 -1.17 -1.10
C ILE A 134 -26.05 -2.37 -0.65
N SER A 135 -26.80 -2.94 -1.59
CA SER A 135 -27.64 -4.12 -1.32
C SER A 135 -26.83 -5.38 -1.60
N PHE A 136 -26.77 -6.29 -0.64
CA PHE A 136 -26.23 -7.62 -0.83
C PHE A 136 -27.26 -8.62 -0.34
N GLU A 137 -27.80 -9.44 -1.26
CA GLU A 137 -28.95 -10.29 -0.97
C GLU A 137 -30.10 -9.45 -0.35
N ASP A 138 -30.63 -9.86 0.80
CA ASP A 138 -31.68 -9.17 1.53
C ASP A 138 -31.13 -8.14 2.55
N THR A 139 -29.83 -7.85 2.54
CA THR A 139 -29.17 -7.00 3.54
C THR A 139 -28.64 -5.71 2.90
N GLN A 140 -28.72 -4.61 3.66
CA GLN A 140 -28.10 -3.33 3.31
C GLN A 140 -26.75 -3.21 4.02
N ILE A 141 -25.64 -3.14 3.28
CA ILE A 141 -24.30 -2.96 3.81
C ILE A 141 -23.99 -1.46 3.85
N PRO A 142 -23.88 -0.86 5.04
CA PRO A 142 -23.41 0.52 5.17
C PRO A 142 -21.89 0.58 4.96
N LEU A 143 -21.43 1.57 4.21
CA LEU A 143 -20.00 1.80 3.97
C LEU A 143 -19.68 3.29 3.88
N TYR A 144 -18.45 3.63 4.21
CA TYR A 144 -17.93 4.99 4.15
C TYR A 144 -16.91 5.09 2.98
N PRO A 145 -17.27 5.79 1.90
CA PRO A 145 -16.32 6.05 0.83
C PRO A 145 -15.26 7.07 1.27
N VAL A 146 -14.00 6.75 1.02
CA VAL A 146 -12.84 7.63 1.30
C VAL A 146 -11.87 7.57 0.12
N SER A 147 -11.28 8.70 -0.25
CA SER A 147 -10.17 8.76 -1.18
C SER A 147 -8.89 9.14 -0.44
N MET A 148 -7.85 8.34 -0.58
CA MET A 148 -6.47 8.63 -0.18
C MET A 148 -5.57 8.97 -1.38
N GLY A 149 -6.21 9.40 -2.50
CA GLY A 149 -5.63 9.46 -3.84
C GLY A 149 -6.09 8.29 -4.71
N ASN A 150 -6.42 7.17 -4.09
CA ASN A 150 -7.12 6.02 -4.65
C ASN A 150 -8.41 5.75 -3.85
N PRO A 151 -9.43 5.10 -4.45
CA PRO A 151 -10.74 4.92 -3.82
C PRO A 151 -10.74 3.77 -2.79
N HIS A 152 -11.39 4.02 -1.65
CA HIS A 152 -11.61 3.09 -0.55
C HIS A 152 -13.08 3.08 -0.12
N ALA A 153 -13.59 1.91 0.25
CA ALA A 153 -14.91 1.70 0.86
C ALA A 153 -14.73 1.01 2.22
N VAL A 154 -14.93 1.76 3.30
CA VAL A 154 -14.73 1.24 4.66
C VAL A 154 -16.05 0.72 5.20
N VAL A 155 -16.10 -0.56 5.54
CA VAL A 155 -17.24 -1.27 6.13
C VAL A 155 -16.94 -1.57 7.60
N VAL A 156 -17.82 -1.13 8.51
CA VAL A 156 -17.67 -1.41 9.94
C VAL A 156 -18.36 -2.74 10.26
N VAL A 157 -17.66 -3.62 10.94
CA VAL A 157 -18.13 -4.97 11.30
C VAL A 157 -17.89 -5.25 12.79
N ASP A 158 -18.64 -6.19 13.35
CA ASP A 158 -18.46 -6.61 14.75
C ASP A 158 -17.22 -7.47 14.95
N ASP A 159 -16.86 -8.29 13.95
CA ASP A 159 -15.67 -9.13 13.98
C ASP A 159 -15.10 -9.31 12.55
N VAL A 160 -13.89 -8.83 12.33
CA VAL A 160 -13.23 -8.95 11.03
C VAL A 160 -12.88 -10.40 10.65
N ALA A 161 -12.71 -11.28 11.65
CA ALA A 161 -12.35 -12.68 11.39
C ALA A 161 -13.52 -13.47 10.76
N SER A 162 -14.75 -13.11 11.09
CA SER A 162 -15.97 -13.76 10.60
C SER A 162 -16.41 -13.28 9.20
N VAL A 163 -15.81 -12.19 8.69
CA VAL A 163 -16.23 -11.61 7.40
C VAL A 163 -15.80 -12.50 6.23
N PRO A 164 -16.71 -12.88 5.32
CA PRO A 164 -16.37 -13.57 4.08
C PRO A 164 -15.80 -12.56 3.05
N VAL A 165 -14.53 -12.14 3.25
CA VAL A 165 -13.88 -11.10 2.45
C VAL A 165 -13.76 -11.48 0.99
N ASP A 166 -13.61 -12.77 0.69
CA ASP A 166 -13.56 -13.35 -0.66
C ASP A 166 -14.90 -13.30 -1.40
N VAL A 167 -16.01 -13.09 -0.69
CA VAL A 167 -17.36 -12.92 -1.26
C VAL A 167 -17.74 -11.44 -1.30
N LEU A 168 -17.70 -10.75 -0.16
CA LEU A 168 -18.13 -9.35 -0.06
C LEU A 168 -17.14 -8.38 -0.70
N GLY A 169 -15.83 -8.68 -0.64
CA GLY A 169 -14.79 -7.86 -1.22
C GLY A 169 -14.98 -7.60 -2.72
N PRO A 170 -15.01 -8.65 -3.57
CA PRO A 170 -15.23 -8.47 -5.01
C PRO A 170 -16.61 -7.89 -5.33
N TYR A 171 -17.64 -8.25 -4.55
CA TYR A 171 -19.00 -7.70 -4.74
C TYR A 171 -19.01 -6.18 -4.57
N ILE A 172 -18.51 -5.68 -3.43
CA ILE A 172 -18.46 -4.24 -3.14
C ILE A 172 -17.52 -3.53 -4.10
N SER A 173 -16.36 -4.15 -4.40
CA SER A 173 -15.34 -3.57 -5.26
C SER A 173 -15.84 -3.30 -6.68
N SER A 174 -16.80 -4.07 -7.16
CA SER A 174 -17.38 -3.96 -8.51
C SER A 174 -18.77 -3.32 -8.53
N ASP A 175 -19.26 -2.79 -7.40
CA ASP A 175 -20.56 -2.14 -7.34
C ASP A 175 -20.63 -0.90 -8.24
N PRO A 176 -21.74 -0.64 -8.95
CA PRO A 176 -21.90 0.55 -9.81
C PRO A 176 -21.66 1.89 -9.11
N LEU A 177 -21.71 1.94 -7.78
CA LEU A 177 -21.28 3.11 -7.01
C LEU A 177 -19.81 3.48 -7.25
N PHE A 178 -18.99 2.51 -7.66
CA PHE A 178 -17.56 2.63 -7.90
C PHE A 178 -17.19 2.18 -9.33
N PRO A 179 -17.45 2.99 -10.34
CA PRO A 179 -17.29 2.57 -11.75
C PRO A 179 -15.87 2.15 -12.14
N GLU A 180 -14.86 2.62 -11.39
CA GLU A 180 -13.45 2.23 -11.58
C GLU A 180 -13.00 1.15 -10.58
N GLY A 181 -13.95 0.60 -9.81
CA GLY A 181 -13.68 -0.29 -8.70
C GLY A 181 -13.12 0.43 -7.47
N VAL A 182 -13.10 -0.26 -6.33
CA VAL A 182 -12.71 0.29 -5.02
C VAL A 182 -11.96 -0.74 -4.19
N ASN A 183 -11.01 -0.30 -3.34
CA ASN A 183 -10.47 -1.13 -2.27
C ASN A 183 -11.51 -1.19 -1.14
N VAL A 184 -11.69 -2.35 -0.52
CA VAL A 184 -12.72 -2.56 0.49
C VAL A 184 -12.06 -2.95 1.81
N GLU A 185 -12.22 -2.10 2.83
CA GLU A 185 -11.72 -2.32 4.16
C GLU A 185 -12.85 -2.76 5.09
N PHE A 186 -12.70 -3.94 5.71
CA PHE A 186 -13.57 -4.41 6.78
C PHE A 186 -12.89 -4.11 8.11
N ILE A 187 -13.49 -3.23 8.92
CA ILE A 187 -12.85 -2.76 10.15
C ILE A 187 -13.68 -3.06 11.39
N HIS A 188 -13.00 -3.35 12.50
CA HIS A 188 -13.56 -3.37 13.84
C HIS A 188 -12.81 -2.38 14.74
N VAL A 189 -13.53 -1.49 15.41
CA VAL A 189 -12.95 -0.54 16.37
C VAL A 189 -12.89 -1.24 17.73
N VAL A 190 -11.70 -1.70 18.10
CA VAL A 190 -11.46 -2.42 19.36
C VAL A 190 -11.44 -1.45 20.55
N SER A 191 -10.91 -0.24 20.34
CA SER A 191 -10.84 0.82 21.35
C SER A 191 -10.66 2.18 20.65
N PRO A 192 -10.74 3.30 21.38
CA PRO A 192 -10.48 4.62 20.79
C PRO A 192 -9.12 4.76 20.08
N THR A 193 -8.15 3.90 20.41
CA THR A 193 -6.79 3.94 19.85
C THR A 193 -6.45 2.75 18.97
N ASN A 194 -7.36 1.77 18.81
CA ASN A 194 -7.05 0.53 18.09
C ASN A 194 -8.17 0.11 17.14
N ILE A 195 -7.79 -0.15 15.89
CA ILE A 195 -8.64 -0.69 14.83
C ILE A 195 -8.01 -1.98 14.32
N VAL A 196 -8.81 -3.02 14.11
CA VAL A 196 -8.40 -4.24 13.39
C VAL A 196 -9.03 -4.21 12.00
N MET A 197 -8.27 -4.61 10.97
CA MET A 197 -8.68 -4.47 9.58
C MET A 197 -8.34 -5.71 8.76
N ARG A 198 -9.24 -6.07 7.84
CA ARG A 198 -8.96 -6.91 6.66
C ARG A 198 -9.30 -6.11 5.41
N VAL A 199 -8.60 -6.39 4.30
CA VAL A 199 -8.75 -5.60 3.07
C VAL A 199 -8.83 -6.48 1.84
N TRP A 200 -9.76 -6.13 0.95
CA TRP A 200 -9.79 -6.57 -0.44
C TRP A 200 -9.27 -5.46 -1.32
N GLU A 201 -8.11 -5.65 -1.94
CA GLU A 201 -7.54 -4.66 -2.85
C GLU A 201 -8.09 -4.82 -4.26
N ARG A 202 -8.47 -3.71 -4.88
CA ARG A 202 -8.99 -3.62 -6.23
C ARG A 202 -8.04 -4.27 -7.24
N GLY A 203 -8.53 -5.27 -7.97
CA GLY A 203 -7.77 -5.99 -9.00
C GLY A 203 -6.75 -7.01 -8.47
N ILE A 204 -6.60 -7.15 -7.14
CA ILE A 204 -5.62 -8.06 -6.53
C ILE A 204 -6.30 -9.15 -5.70
N GLY A 205 -7.27 -8.78 -4.87
CA GLY A 205 -7.90 -9.67 -3.92
C GLY A 205 -7.57 -9.36 -2.46
N GLU A 206 -7.83 -10.31 -1.53
CA GLU A 206 -7.46 -10.12 -0.13
C GLU A 206 -5.94 -10.14 0.03
N THR A 207 -5.40 -9.07 0.62
CA THR A 207 -3.96 -8.92 0.90
C THR A 207 -3.67 -8.87 2.39
N LEU A 208 -2.38 -8.99 2.74
CA LEU A 208 -1.95 -8.96 4.13
C LEU A 208 -1.88 -7.55 4.70
N ALA A 209 -1.66 -6.54 3.84
CA ALA A 209 -1.52 -5.15 4.29
C ALA A 209 -1.78 -4.16 3.14
N CYS A 210 -2.53 -3.09 3.43
CA CYS A 210 -2.77 -1.96 2.55
C CYS A 210 -2.59 -0.65 3.32
N GLY A 211 -1.53 0.11 2.98
CA GLY A 211 -1.20 1.34 3.71
C GLY A 211 -2.24 2.45 3.52
N THR A 212 -2.76 2.63 2.31
CA THR A 212 -3.86 3.60 2.03
C THR A 212 -5.16 3.17 2.68
N GLY A 213 -5.45 1.86 2.71
CA GLY A 213 -6.61 1.30 3.42
C GLY A 213 -6.55 1.52 4.92
N ALA A 214 -5.36 1.37 5.54
CA ALA A 214 -5.17 1.69 6.96
C ALA A 214 -5.43 3.18 7.24
N CYS A 215 -4.95 4.07 6.35
CA CYS A 215 -5.25 5.51 6.46
C CYS A 215 -6.75 5.80 6.29
N ALA A 216 -7.43 5.20 5.31
CA ALA A 216 -8.87 5.35 5.11
C ALA A 216 -9.65 4.88 6.34
N SER A 217 -9.26 3.75 6.93
CA SER A 217 -9.84 3.19 8.17
C SER A 217 -9.66 4.14 9.36
N ALA A 218 -8.47 4.72 9.52
CA ALA A 218 -8.20 5.71 10.57
C ALA A 218 -9.04 6.98 10.39
N VAL A 219 -9.21 7.46 9.15
CA VAL A 219 -10.07 8.62 8.82
C VAL A 219 -11.53 8.34 9.20
N VAL A 220 -12.06 7.17 8.85
CA VAL A 220 -13.44 6.79 9.19
C VAL A 220 -13.57 6.62 10.70
N GLY A 221 -12.63 5.95 11.34
CA GLY A 221 -12.58 5.78 12.79
C GLY A 221 -12.67 7.12 13.52
N HIS A 222 -11.79 8.06 13.18
CA HIS A 222 -11.75 9.36 13.81
C HIS A 222 -12.98 10.21 13.47
N ARG A 223 -13.41 10.23 12.22
CA ARG A 223 -14.46 11.15 11.76
C ARG A 223 -15.87 10.71 12.16
N PHE A 224 -16.12 9.40 12.23
CA PHE A 224 -17.48 8.86 12.35
C PHE A 224 -17.66 7.89 13.52
N LEU A 225 -16.59 7.31 14.07
CA LEU A 225 -16.67 6.23 15.05
C LEU A 225 -16.05 6.60 16.40
N GLY A 226 -15.58 7.85 16.57
CA GLY A 226 -15.08 8.38 17.84
C GLY A 226 -13.69 7.89 18.27
N THR A 227 -12.88 7.41 17.33
CA THR A 227 -11.47 7.10 17.66
C THR A 227 -10.65 8.38 17.84
N GLU A 228 -9.51 8.26 18.49
CA GLU A 228 -8.54 9.34 18.64
C GLU A 228 -7.88 9.72 17.32
N HIS A 229 -7.14 10.85 17.31
CA HIS A 229 -6.36 11.29 16.15
C HIS A 229 -5.21 10.33 15.81
N SER A 230 -4.66 9.64 16.81
CA SER A 230 -3.61 8.65 16.65
C SER A 230 -4.18 7.28 16.97
N VAL A 231 -4.21 6.41 15.97
CA VAL A 231 -4.73 5.05 16.10
C VAL A 231 -3.74 4.04 15.54
N THR A 232 -3.68 2.88 16.17
CA THR A 232 -3.02 1.69 15.61
C THR A 232 -4.03 0.94 14.76
N VAL A 233 -3.68 0.68 13.51
CA VAL A 233 -4.49 -0.17 12.60
C VAL A 233 -3.74 -1.48 12.41
N THR A 234 -4.27 -2.56 12.95
CA THR A 234 -3.67 -3.89 12.86
C THR A 234 -4.28 -4.65 11.69
N LEU A 235 -3.41 -5.13 10.79
CA LEU A 235 -3.75 -5.97 9.65
C LEU A 235 -3.20 -7.39 9.84
N ARG A 236 -3.49 -8.29 8.89
CA ARG A 236 -2.97 -9.68 8.93
C ARG A 236 -1.44 -9.75 8.78
N GLY A 237 -0.83 -8.75 8.18
CA GLY A 237 0.62 -8.65 7.99
C GLY A 237 1.35 -7.86 9.09
N GLY A 238 0.63 -7.25 10.03
CA GLY A 238 1.19 -6.44 11.11
C GLY A 238 0.52 -5.07 11.28
#